data_6ada3482df788035c0549666f7aa6389
#
_entry.id   6ada3482df788035c0549666f7aa6389
#
_cell.length_a   1.000
_cell.length_b   1.000
_cell.length_c   1.000
_cell.angle_alpha   90.00
_cell.angle_beta   90.00
_cell.angle_gamma   90.00
#
_symmetry.space_group_name_H-M   'P 1'
#
loop_
_entity.id
_entity.type
_entity.pdbx_description
1 polymer ?
#
loop_
_entity_poly.entity_id
_entity_poly.type
_entity_poly.pdbx_seq_one_letter_code
_entity_poly.pdbx_strand_id
1 'polypeptide(L)'
;MILDGWGIGKHGKGDVINNTPTPYLDYLTAVSAHSQLMACGEDVGLPDGQMGNSEVGHLNIGAGRIVYQDLVKINRACADGSILKNPEVVSAFSYAQKTGKRLHLMGLTSTGGVHSSLDHLFKFVEISKEYGLKNTFVHCFMDGRDTDPKSGVGFIKELTDHCEKNDAHIASIVGRFYAMDRDKRWNRVKEAYDLLVEGKGTKATDMVKAMEESYTADVTDEFVKPISNANVDGTIQEGDVVIFINYRNDRAKELTQVLTQQDMPEEGMHTIKDLQYYCMTPYDASFKGVHILFPKENVQDTLGEYLSKQGKKQLHTAETEKYAHVTFFFNGGRETPFEGEDRILVPSPKVATYDLKPEMSAYEVKDKLVGAINTQEYDFIVVNFANGDMVGHTGVYNAIAKAVHAVDNCVKDVIEAAKANDYEAIIIADHGNADNAINADGTPNTAHSLNPVPFIYVTDNNSATVKDGRLADVAPSILHIMGLEQPADMTGENLIEDNIH
;
A
#
# COMPACT_ATOMS: atom_id res chain seq x y z
N MET A 1 -2.36 2.80 22.88
CA MET A 1 -0.93 3.15 22.76
C MET A 1 -0.31 2.30 21.67
N ILE A 2 0.34 2.92 20.71
CA ILE A 2 1.04 2.24 19.62
C ILE A 2 2.54 2.36 19.86
N LEU A 3 3.20 1.23 20.07
CA LEU A 3 4.66 1.14 20.20
C LEU A 3 5.22 0.81 18.83
N ASP A 4 5.57 1.84 18.05
CA ASP A 4 5.96 1.69 16.64
C ASP A 4 7.19 0.79 16.49
N GLY A 5 7.11 -0.19 15.60
CA GLY A 5 8.18 -1.13 15.35
C GLY A 5 8.40 -2.19 16.45
N TRP A 6 7.42 -2.42 17.32
CA TRP A 6 7.52 -3.33 18.46
C TRP A 6 6.91 -4.70 18.15
N GLY A 7 7.67 -5.56 17.46
CA GLY A 7 7.22 -6.92 17.16
C GLY A 7 7.46 -7.93 18.29
N ILE A 8 6.79 -9.06 18.21
CA ILE A 8 7.05 -10.24 19.04
C ILE A 8 8.06 -11.11 18.28
N GLY A 9 9.33 -10.98 18.66
CA GLY A 9 10.43 -11.65 17.99
C GLY A 9 10.57 -13.12 18.32
N LYS A 10 11.61 -13.73 17.76
CA LYS A 10 11.90 -15.16 17.89
C LYS A 10 12.90 -15.46 19.02
N HIS A 11 13.12 -14.53 19.93
CA HIS A 11 14.07 -14.65 21.06
C HIS A 11 15.51 -14.95 20.64
N GLY A 12 15.90 -14.57 19.44
CA GLY A 12 17.27 -14.73 18.91
C GLY A 12 18.17 -13.54 19.31
N LYS A 13 19.44 -13.60 18.85
CA LYS A 13 20.43 -12.53 19.13
C LYS A 13 20.01 -11.16 18.60
N GLY A 14 19.24 -11.11 17.53
CA GLY A 14 18.75 -9.88 16.90
C GLY A 14 17.47 -9.31 17.53
N ASP A 15 16.86 -10.02 18.46
CA ASP A 15 15.64 -9.57 19.15
C ASP A 15 15.99 -8.64 20.28
N VAL A 16 16.13 -7.35 19.97
CA VAL A 16 16.55 -6.33 20.95
C VAL A 16 15.49 -6.14 22.02
N ILE A 17 14.21 -6.30 21.68
CA ILE A 17 13.12 -6.17 22.64
C ILE A 17 13.21 -7.25 23.72
N ASN A 18 13.34 -8.51 23.30
CA ASN A 18 13.47 -9.63 24.24
C ASN A 18 14.78 -9.59 25.06
N ASN A 19 15.85 -9.08 24.44
CA ASN A 19 17.18 -9.04 25.07
C ASN A 19 17.42 -7.78 25.94
N THR A 20 16.48 -6.84 25.95
CA THR A 20 16.55 -5.62 26.76
C THR A 20 15.56 -5.71 27.91
N PRO A 21 15.96 -5.42 29.15
CA PRO A 21 15.02 -5.39 30.25
C PRO A 21 13.91 -4.36 30.05
N THR A 22 12.68 -4.83 30.07
CA THR A 22 11.44 -4.02 29.99
C THR A 22 10.52 -4.36 31.17
N PRO A 23 10.93 -4.06 32.40
CA PRO A 23 10.29 -4.60 33.57
C PRO A 23 8.83 -4.23 33.73
N TYR A 24 8.41 -3.08 33.19
CA TYR A 24 7.02 -2.69 33.30
C TYR A 24 6.13 -3.38 32.24
N LEU A 25 6.57 -3.46 31.00
CA LEU A 25 5.86 -4.20 29.94
C LEU A 25 5.84 -5.71 30.25
N ASP A 26 6.92 -6.27 30.81
CA ASP A 26 6.95 -7.65 31.27
C ASP A 26 5.90 -7.88 32.37
N TYR A 27 5.83 -6.95 33.35
CA TYR A 27 4.80 -7.00 34.40
C TYR A 27 3.40 -6.90 33.80
N LEU A 28 3.13 -5.94 32.91
CA LEU A 28 1.81 -5.79 32.29
C LEU A 28 1.40 -7.06 31.51
N THR A 29 2.31 -7.64 30.76
CA THR A 29 2.06 -8.89 30.03
C THR A 29 1.74 -10.04 30.98
N ALA A 30 2.37 -10.10 32.15
CA ALA A 30 2.13 -11.15 33.12
C ALA A 30 0.77 -11.02 33.86
N VAL A 31 0.24 -9.80 34.03
CA VAL A 31 -0.96 -9.56 34.86
C VAL A 31 -2.19 -9.16 34.07
N SER A 32 -2.03 -8.80 32.78
CA SER A 32 -3.13 -8.34 31.93
C SER A 32 -3.51 -9.38 30.88
N ALA A 33 -4.74 -9.32 30.41
CA ALA A 33 -5.16 -10.10 29.25
C ALA A 33 -4.33 -9.66 28.03
N HIS A 34 -3.71 -10.60 27.35
CA HIS A 34 -2.85 -10.31 26.20
C HIS A 34 -2.94 -11.37 25.12
N SER A 35 -2.66 -10.97 23.90
CA SER A 35 -2.62 -11.79 22.69
C SER A 35 -1.65 -11.18 21.68
N GLN A 36 -1.72 -11.63 20.44
CA GLN A 36 -0.93 -11.09 19.35
C GLN A 36 -1.81 -10.70 18.17
N LEU A 37 -1.32 -9.74 17.37
CA LEU A 37 -1.96 -9.29 16.14
C LEU A 37 -1.06 -9.57 14.94
N MET A 38 -1.66 -10.08 13.86
CA MET A 38 -1.00 -10.15 12.56
C MET A 38 -0.92 -8.74 11.97
N ALA A 39 0.28 -8.36 11.53
CA ALA A 39 0.60 -6.99 11.10
C ALA A 39 1.34 -6.92 9.76
N CYS A 40 1.30 -7.98 8.95
CA CYS A 40 2.01 -8.07 7.67
C CYS A 40 1.17 -8.81 6.61
N GLY A 41 1.59 -8.72 5.36
CA GLY A 41 0.96 -9.44 4.26
C GLY A 41 -0.52 -9.11 4.10
N GLU A 42 -1.31 -10.07 3.68
CA GLU A 42 -2.75 -9.88 3.41
C GLU A 42 -3.57 -9.50 4.64
N ASP A 43 -3.08 -9.78 5.85
CA ASP A 43 -3.74 -9.38 7.09
C ASP A 43 -3.79 -7.86 7.30
N VAL A 44 -3.01 -7.11 6.53
CA VAL A 44 -3.05 -5.64 6.48
C VAL A 44 -3.28 -5.09 5.06
N GLY A 45 -3.69 -5.95 4.12
CA GLY A 45 -3.99 -5.57 2.73
C GLY A 45 -2.76 -5.41 1.83
N LEU A 46 -1.61 -5.93 2.24
CA LEU A 46 -0.39 -6.01 1.44
C LEU A 46 -0.28 -7.39 0.76
N PRO A 47 0.58 -7.54 -0.28
CA PRO A 47 0.89 -8.85 -0.84
C PRO A 47 1.38 -9.84 0.23
N ASP A 48 1.09 -11.13 0.02
CA ASP A 48 1.57 -12.17 0.92
C ASP A 48 3.10 -12.12 1.08
N GLY A 49 3.57 -12.32 2.31
CA GLY A 49 5.00 -12.27 2.66
C GLY A 49 5.61 -10.87 2.68
N GLN A 50 4.86 -9.80 2.44
CA GLN A 50 5.35 -8.44 2.55
C GLN A 50 5.26 -7.93 3.99
N MET A 51 6.35 -7.33 4.47
CA MET A 51 6.41 -6.70 5.79
C MET A 51 5.42 -5.55 5.89
N GLY A 52 4.77 -5.42 7.06
CA GLY A 52 3.97 -4.26 7.39
C GLY A 52 4.80 -2.97 7.45
N ASN A 53 4.12 -1.85 7.48
CA ASN A 53 4.72 -0.52 7.65
C ASN A 53 3.78 0.39 8.43
N SER A 54 4.30 1.54 8.88
CA SER A 54 3.53 2.43 9.74
C SER A 54 2.31 3.05 9.05
N GLU A 55 2.40 3.37 7.77
CA GLU A 55 1.27 3.95 7.00
C GLU A 55 0.11 2.96 6.93
N VAL A 56 0.38 1.77 6.44
CA VAL A 56 -0.62 0.70 6.30
C VAL A 56 -1.12 0.24 7.67
N GLY A 57 -0.22 0.09 8.66
CA GLY A 57 -0.59 -0.33 10.01
C GLY A 57 -1.56 0.64 10.67
N HIS A 58 -1.26 1.93 10.70
CA HIS A 58 -2.14 2.95 11.29
C HIS A 58 -3.46 3.10 10.53
N LEU A 59 -3.42 2.97 9.20
CA LEU A 59 -4.64 2.98 8.38
C LEU A 59 -5.58 1.83 8.76
N ASN A 60 -5.08 0.61 8.88
CA ASN A 60 -5.90 -0.55 9.26
C ASN A 60 -6.41 -0.43 10.71
N ILE A 61 -5.58 0.05 11.64
CA ILE A 61 -5.97 0.27 13.04
C ILE A 61 -7.13 1.27 13.12
N GLY A 62 -7.01 2.41 12.45
CA GLY A 62 -8.04 3.45 12.46
C GLY A 62 -9.29 3.08 11.68
N ALA A 63 -9.14 2.34 10.58
CA ALA A 63 -10.26 1.94 9.73
C ALA A 63 -11.12 0.82 10.32
N GLY A 64 -10.59 0.03 11.26
CA GLY A 64 -11.31 -1.13 11.82
C GLY A 64 -11.64 -2.19 10.77
N ARG A 65 -10.87 -2.24 9.70
CA ARG A 65 -10.99 -3.20 8.59
C ARG A 65 -9.68 -3.34 7.86
N ILE A 66 -9.53 -4.42 7.08
CA ILE A 66 -8.39 -4.54 6.16
C ILE A 66 -8.61 -3.59 4.99
N VAL A 67 -7.69 -2.64 4.81
CA VAL A 67 -7.68 -1.73 3.66
C VAL A 67 -6.69 -2.29 2.64
N TYR A 68 -7.21 -2.91 1.58
CA TYR A 68 -6.38 -3.55 0.57
C TYR A 68 -5.68 -2.52 -0.31
N GLN A 69 -4.37 -2.70 -0.50
CA GLN A 69 -3.59 -1.97 -1.50
C GLN A 69 -4.02 -2.36 -2.92
N ASP A 70 -3.81 -1.47 -3.89
CA ASP A 70 -4.31 -1.65 -5.25
C ASP A 70 -3.91 -3.01 -5.86
N LEU A 71 -2.66 -3.42 -5.73
CA LEU A 71 -2.21 -4.73 -6.24
C LEU A 71 -3.04 -5.88 -5.66
N VAL A 72 -3.22 -5.91 -4.34
CA VAL A 72 -3.94 -7.00 -3.67
C VAL A 72 -5.42 -6.95 -3.99
N LYS A 73 -6.02 -5.76 -4.02
CA LYS A 73 -7.43 -5.53 -4.40
C LYS A 73 -7.71 -6.08 -5.80
N ILE A 74 -6.85 -5.77 -6.76
CA ILE A 74 -7.00 -6.23 -8.15
C ILE A 74 -6.72 -7.73 -8.25
N ASN A 75 -5.69 -8.26 -7.57
CA ASN A 75 -5.41 -9.70 -7.50
C ASN A 75 -6.63 -10.49 -7.01
N ARG A 76 -7.26 -10.02 -5.94
CA ARG A 76 -8.47 -10.65 -5.38
C ARG A 76 -9.63 -10.63 -6.37
N ALA A 77 -9.86 -9.48 -7.03
CA ALA A 77 -10.91 -9.34 -8.03
C ALA A 77 -10.70 -10.27 -9.23
N CYS A 78 -9.44 -10.49 -9.63
CA CYS A 78 -9.10 -11.46 -10.68
C CYS A 78 -9.31 -12.91 -10.23
N ALA A 79 -8.92 -13.24 -8.98
CA ALA A 79 -8.97 -14.60 -8.45
C ALA A 79 -10.41 -15.06 -8.15
N ASP A 80 -11.25 -14.21 -7.55
CA ASP A 80 -12.64 -14.55 -7.20
C ASP A 80 -13.64 -14.30 -8.34
N GLY A 81 -13.17 -13.76 -9.47
CA GLY A 81 -13.99 -13.47 -10.66
C GLY A 81 -14.86 -12.20 -10.52
N SER A 82 -14.76 -11.44 -9.43
CA SER A 82 -15.54 -10.20 -9.26
C SER A 82 -15.17 -9.13 -10.28
N ILE A 83 -13.99 -9.21 -10.87
CA ILE A 83 -13.57 -8.32 -11.97
C ILE A 83 -14.55 -8.37 -13.16
N LEU A 84 -15.19 -9.52 -13.42
CA LEU A 84 -16.18 -9.69 -14.49
C LEU A 84 -17.48 -8.91 -14.21
N LYS A 85 -17.71 -8.53 -12.95
CA LYS A 85 -18.87 -7.73 -12.51
C LYS A 85 -18.53 -6.25 -12.33
N ASN A 86 -17.26 -5.87 -12.48
CA ASN A 86 -16.84 -4.48 -12.39
C ASN A 86 -17.52 -3.68 -13.51
N PRO A 87 -18.31 -2.62 -13.21
CA PRO A 87 -19.09 -1.89 -14.20
C PRO A 87 -18.26 -1.30 -15.35
N GLU A 88 -17.04 -0.82 -15.05
CA GLU A 88 -16.15 -0.24 -16.05
C GLU A 88 -15.50 -1.32 -16.92
N VAL A 89 -15.18 -2.48 -16.39
CA VAL A 89 -14.73 -3.64 -17.15
C VAL A 89 -15.84 -4.09 -18.10
N VAL A 90 -17.05 -4.26 -17.60
CA VAL A 90 -18.23 -4.60 -18.43
C VAL A 90 -18.44 -3.56 -19.52
N SER A 91 -18.34 -2.27 -19.21
CA SER A 91 -18.48 -1.17 -20.16
C SER A 91 -17.45 -1.27 -21.29
N ALA A 92 -16.16 -1.43 -20.96
CA ALA A 92 -15.07 -1.51 -21.93
C ALA A 92 -15.26 -2.67 -22.92
N PHE A 93 -15.44 -3.87 -22.39
CA PHE A 93 -15.55 -5.07 -23.22
C PHE A 93 -16.86 -5.16 -24.00
N SER A 94 -17.97 -4.73 -23.41
CA SER A 94 -19.26 -4.67 -24.11
C SER A 94 -19.26 -3.65 -25.24
N TYR A 95 -18.61 -2.51 -25.05
CA TYR A 95 -18.46 -1.51 -26.10
C TYR A 95 -17.67 -2.06 -27.29
N ALA A 96 -16.50 -2.67 -27.04
CA ALA A 96 -15.71 -3.30 -28.09
C ALA A 96 -16.48 -4.41 -28.81
N GLN A 97 -17.23 -5.24 -28.07
CA GLN A 97 -18.06 -6.30 -28.65
C GLN A 97 -19.20 -5.76 -29.56
N LYS A 98 -19.91 -4.74 -29.09
CA LYS A 98 -21.06 -4.17 -29.81
C LYS A 98 -20.66 -3.35 -31.04
N THR A 99 -19.52 -2.65 -30.95
CA THR A 99 -19.07 -1.72 -32.00
C THR A 99 -18.11 -2.34 -33.00
N GLY A 100 -17.49 -3.47 -32.64
CA GLY A 100 -16.38 -4.07 -33.40
C GLY A 100 -15.08 -3.26 -33.34
N LYS A 101 -14.99 -2.24 -32.47
CA LYS A 101 -13.77 -1.46 -32.26
C LYS A 101 -12.69 -2.30 -31.62
N ARG A 102 -11.44 -1.90 -31.81
CA ARG A 102 -10.26 -2.60 -31.28
C ARG A 102 -10.17 -2.42 -29.77
N LEU A 103 -9.73 -3.46 -29.10
CA LEU A 103 -9.33 -3.42 -27.70
C LEU A 103 -7.80 -3.41 -27.61
N HIS A 104 -7.25 -2.40 -26.95
CA HIS A 104 -5.84 -2.27 -26.66
C HIS A 104 -5.59 -2.43 -25.16
N LEU A 105 -4.75 -3.39 -24.81
CA LEU A 105 -4.24 -3.58 -23.46
C LEU A 105 -2.79 -3.11 -23.45
N MET A 106 -2.45 -2.13 -22.63
CA MET A 106 -1.07 -1.61 -22.58
C MET A 106 -0.57 -1.44 -21.15
N GLY A 107 0.71 -1.59 -20.97
CA GLY A 107 1.35 -1.37 -19.66
C GLY A 107 2.64 -2.13 -19.48
N LEU A 108 3.21 -1.98 -18.27
CA LEU A 108 4.44 -2.66 -17.89
C LEU A 108 4.22 -4.16 -17.83
N THR A 109 4.98 -4.89 -18.63
CA THR A 109 4.81 -6.34 -18.84
C THR A 109 5.92 -7.08 -18.10
N SER A 110 5.71 -7.28 -16.80
CA SER A 110 6.65 -7.97 -15.92
C SER A 110 5.96 -8.51 -14.66
N THR A 111 6.71 -9.29 -13.90
CA THR A 111 6.32 -9.81 -12.57
C THR A 111 6.82 -8.96 -11.41
N GLY A 112 7.35 -7.77 -11.68
CA GLY A 112 7.94 -6.89 -10.66
C GLY A 112 6.97 -6.41 -9.58
N GLY A 113 5.69 -6.26 -9.92
CA GLY A 113 4.62 -5.96 -8.95
C GLY A 113 4.65 -4.54 -8.38
N VAL A 114 5.46 -3.64 -8.94
CA VAL A 114 5.56 -2.23 -8.48
C VAL A 114 4.56 -1.33 -9.21
N HIS A 115 4.47 -1.43 -10.53
CA HIS A 115 3.60 -0.59 -11.36
C HIS A 115 2.42 -1.34 -11.93
N SER A 116 2.58 -2.63 -12.17
CA SER A 116 1.62 -3.49 -12.84
C SER A 116 1.81 -4.95 -12.41
N SER A 117 0.93 -5.81 -12.87
CA SER A 117 1.08 -7.26 -12.73
C SER A 117 0.82 -7.94 -14.06
N LEU A 118 1.70 -8.88 -14.44
CA LEU A 118 1.53 -9.71 -15.62
C LEU A 118 0.25 -10.56 -15.53
N ASP A 119 -0.10 -11.03 -14.33
CA ASP A 119 -1.32 -11.81 -14.09
C ASP A 119 -2.59 -11.00 -14.39
N HIS A 120 -2.58 -9.69 -14.10
CA HIS A 120 -3.69 -8.82 -14.46
C HIS A 120 -3.83 -8.71 -15.98
N LEU A 121 -2.72 -8.57 -16.70
CA LEU A 121 -2.71 -8.54 -18.16
C LEU A 121 -3.27 -9.85 -18.73
N PHE A 122 -2.84 -11.00 -18.25
CA PHE A 122 -3.37 -12.30 -18.65
C PHE A 122 -4.88 -12.38 -18.42
N LYS A 123 -5.36 -11.90 -17.28
CA LYS A 123 -6.79 -11.90 -16.98
C LYS A 123 -7.59 -11.07 -17.98
N PHE A 124 -7.13 -9.87 -18.35
CA PHE A 124 -7.81 -9.06 -19.36
C PHE A 124 -7.79 -9.70 -20.77
N VAL A 125 -6.71 -10.38 -21.11
CA VAL A 125 -6.64 -11.16 -22.36
C VAL A 125 -7.68 -12.30 -22.35
N GLU A 126 -7.82 -13.02 -21.23
CA GLU A 126 -8.86 -14.05 -21.06
C GLU A 126 -10.27 -13.49 -21.18
N ILE A 127 -10.54 -12.35 -20.54
CA ILE A 127 -11.85 -11.67 -20.62
C ILE A 127 -12.17 -11.30 -22.07
N SER A 128 -11.19 -10.86 -22.87
CA SER A 128 -11.42 -10.56 -24.29
C SER A 128 -11.92 -11.77 -25.07
N LYS A 129 -11.41 -12.95 -24.75
CA LYS A 129 -11.87 -14.23 -25.33
C LYS A 129 -13.31 -14.55 -24.91
N GLU A 130 -13.63 -14.36 -23.62
CA GLU A 130 -14.99 -14.60 -23.10
C GLU A 130 -16.03 -13.71 -23.81
N TYR A 131 -15.66 -12.47 -24.15
CA TYR A 131 -16.51 -11.55 -24.94
C TYR A 131 -16.48 -11.83 -26.45
N GLY A 132 -15.67 -12.79 -26.90
CA GLY A 132 -15.55 -13.15 -28.32
C GLY A 132 -14.88 -12.09 -29.17
N LEU A 133 -14.03 -11.22 -28.59
CA LEU A 133 -13.33 -10.17 -29.32
C LEU A 133 -12.27 -10.77 -30.26
N LYS A 134 -12.20 -10.24 -31.46
CA LYS A 134 -11.25 -10.69 -32.51
C LYS A 134 -10.10 -9.70 -32.74
N ASN A 135 -10.25 -8.49 -32.25
CA ASN A 135 -9.30 -7.39 -32.42
C ASN A 135 -8.74 -6.92 -31.07
N THR A 136 -8.09 -7.84 -30.33
CA THR A 136 -7.43 -7.56 -29.06
C THR A 136 -5.93 -7.47 -29.28
N PHE A 137 -5.35 -6.33 -28.95
CA PHE A 137 -3.94 -6.01 -29.13
C PHE A 137 -3.29 -5.68 -27.80
N VAL A 138 -2.10 -6.23 -27.56
CA VAL A 138 -1.30 -5.97 -26.36
C VAL A 138 -0.09 -5.15 -26.74
N HIS A 139 0.12 -4.05 -26.03
CA HIS A 139 1.29 -3.18 -26.15
C HIS A 139 2.15 -3.31 -24.91
N CYS A 140 3.32 -3.93 -25.06
CA CYS A 140 4.18 -4.32 -23.94
C CYS A 140 5.21 -3.24 -23.65
N PHE A 141 5.23 -2.72 -22.41
CA PHE A 141 6.31 -1.89 -21.91
C PHE A 141 7.27 -2.76 -21.11
N MET A 142 8.55 -2.78 -21.51
CA MET A 142 9.53 -3.68 -20.88
C MET A 142 10.17 -3.04 -19.65
N ASP A 143 10.42 -3.85 -18.63
CA ASP A 143 10.79 -3.41 -17.30
C ASP A 143 12.30 -3.22 -17.12
N GLY A 144 13.03 -4.22 -16.73
CA GLY A 144 14.46 -4.18 -16.50
C GLY A 144 14.93 -3.31 -15.31
N ARG A 145 13.98 -2.77 -14.51
CA ARG A 145 14.25 -2.00 -13.28
C ARG A 145 13.74 -2.69 -12.04
N ASP A 146 12.50 -3.15 -12.09
CA ASP A 146 11.84 -3.88 -11.00
C ASP A 146 12.01 -5.40 -11.16
N THR A 147 12.59 -5.81 -12.28
CA THR A 147 12.98 -7.17 -12.63
C THR A 147 14.37 -7.19 -13.26
N ASP A 148 14.97 -8.37 -13.43
CA ASP A 148 16.26 -8.55 -14.10
C ASP A 148 16.26 -7.90 -15.49
N PRO A 149 17.32 -7.18 -15.89
CA PRO A 149 17.38 -6.44 -17.16
C PRO A 149 17.19 -7.26 -18.43
N LYS A 150 17.30 -8.57 -18.36
CA LYS A 150 17.13 -9.49 -19.50
C LYS A 150 16.02 -10.54 -19.28
N SER A 151 15.14 -10.31 -18.30
CA SER A 151 14.00 -11.22 -18.02
C SER A 151 12.84 -11.05 -18.99
N GLY A 152 12.77 -9.94 -19.71
CA GLY A 152 11.64 -9.58 -20.58
C GLY A 152 11.35 -10.57 -21.69
N VAL A 153 12.34 -11.23 -22.24
CA VAL A 153 12.14 -12.28 -23.28
C VAL A 153 11.24 -13.40 -22.74
N GLY A 154 11.42 -13.82 -21.49
CA GLY A 154 10.58 -14.82 -20.84
C GLY A 154 9.13 -14.37 -20.71
N PHE A 155 8.91 -13.11 -20.31
CA PHE A 155 7.55 -12.53 -20.21
C PHE A 155 6.86 -12.43 -21.58
N ILE A 156 7.57 -12.03 -22.61
CA ILE A 156 7.02 -11.95 -23.97
C ILE A 156 6.68 -13.35 -24.50
N LYS A 157 7.50 -14.35 -24.22
CA LYS A 157 7.23 -15.75 -24.60
C LYS A 157 5.95 -16.25 -23.94
N GLU A 158 5.84 -16.09 -22.62
CA GLU A 158 4.65 -16.51 -21.87
C GLU A 158 3.39 -15.77 -22.34
N LEU A 159 3.51 -14.46 -22.58
CA LEU A 159 2.39 -13.66 -23.10
C LEU A 159 2.00 -14.05 -24.52
N THR A 160 2.97 -14.39 -25.37
CA THR A 160 2.69 -14.89 -26.76
C THR A 160 1.83 -16.13 -26.70
N ASP A 161 2.24 -17.13 -25.89
CA ASP A 161 1.49 -18.37 -25.73
C ASP A 161 0.08 -18.12 -25.16
N HIS A 162 -0.06 -17.14 -24.26
CA HIS A 162 -1.33 -16.76 -23.67
C HIS A 162 -2.25 -16.05 -24.66
N CYS A 163 -1.70 -15.14 -25.46
CA CYS A 163 -2.43 -14.44 -26.52
C CYS A 163 -2.93 -15.41 -27.61
N GLU A 164 -2.11 -16.34 -28.05
CA GLU A 164 -2.50 -17.34 -29.06
C GLU A 164 -3.71 -18.18 -28.61
N LYS A 165 -3.75 -18.58 -27.35
CA LYS A 165 -4.87 -19.33 -26.76
C LYS A 165 -6.16 -18.50 -26.66
N ASN A 166 -6.05 -17.19 -26.67
CA ASN A 166 -7.16 -16.26 -26.40
C ASN A 166 -7.51 -15.33 -27.58
N ASP A 167 -7.08 -15.64 -28.79
CA ASP A 167 -7.33 -14.86 -30.01
C ASP A 167 -6.87 -13.39 -29.90
N ALA A 168 -5.80 -13.14 -29.17
CA ALA A 168 -5.18 -11.83 -29.00
C ALA A 168 -3.79 -11.78 -29.65
N HIS A 169 -3.24 -10.59 -29.83
CA HIS A 169 -1.95 -10.39 -30.48
C HIS A 169 -1.10 -9.39 -29.72
N ILE A 170 0.20 -9.68 -29.55
CA ILE A 170 1.17 -8.65 -29.15
C ILE A 170 1.38 -7.75 -30.37
N ALA A 171 0.97 -6.49 -30.26
CA ALA A 171 1.06 -5.51 -31.34
C ALA A 171 2.38 -4.74 -31.31
N SER A 172 2.93 -4.47 -30.14
CA SER A 172 4.13 -3.66 -30.01
C SER A 172 4.89 -3.93 -28.72
N ILE A 173 6.19 -3.65 -28.74
CA ILE A 173 7.09 -3.69 -27.59
C ILE A 173 7.93 -2.42 -27.56
N VAL A 174 8.08 -1.82 -26.37
CA VAL A 174 8.98 -0.69 -26.14
C VAL A 174 9.44 -0.67 -24.69
N GLY A 175 10.65 -0.23 -24.40
CA GLY A 175 11.15 -0.11 -23.03
C GLY A 175 10.42 0.96 -22.22
N ARG A 176 10.33 0.75 -20.92
CA ARG A 176 9.71 1.71 -19.98
C ARG A 176 10.42 3.07 -19.97
N PHE A 177 11.68 3.13 -20.36
CA PHE A 177 12.42 4.38 -20.52
C PHE A 177 11.68 5.38 -21.43
N TYR A 178 10.97 4.88 -22.44
CA TYR A 178 10.18 5.67 -23.39
C TYR A 178 8.72 5.81 -22.94
N ALA A 179 8.07 4.69 -22.63
CA ALA A 179 6.62 4.65 -22.39
C ALA A 179 6.20 5.10 -20.99
N MET A 180 7.14 5.14 -20.04
CA MET A 180 6.85 5.38 -18.63
C MET A 180 7.73 6.49 -18.04
N ASP A 181 7.96 7.55 -18.80
CA ASP A 181 8.59 8.78 -18.31
C ASP A 181 7.69 9.46 -17.27
N ARG A 182 8.30 10.24 -16.36
CA ARG A 182 7.60 11.06 -15.37
C ARG A 182 8.23 12.44 -15.17
N ASP A 183 9.20 12.78 -16.00
CA ASP A 183 10.00 14.01 -15.91
C ASP A 183 9.75 14.97 -17.08
N LYS A 184 8.62 14.77 -17.80
CA LYS A 184 8.24 15.58 -18.97
C LYS A 184 9.27 15.56 -20.10
N ARG A 185 9.91 14.43 -20.28
CA ARG A 185 10.82 14.21 -21.40
C ARG A 185 10.01 13.77 -22.64
N TRP A 186 9.34 14.72 -23.24
CA TRP A 186 8.38 14.48 -24.31
C TRP A 186 8.96 13.77 -25.53
N ASN A 187 10.27 13.95 -25.79
CA ASN A 187 10.98 13.21 -26.82
C ASN A 187 10.99 11.69 -26.57
N ARG A 188 11.01 11.25 -25.31
CA ARG A 188 10.89 9.82 -24.96
C ARG A 188 9.47 9.34 -25.11
N VAL A 189 8.50 10.10 -24.58
CA VAL A 189 7.07 9.79 -24.68
C VAL A 189 6.65 9.69 -26.14
N LYS A 190 7.19 10.56 -27.01
CA LYS A 190 6.94 10.54 -28.45
C LYS A 190 7.30 9.22 -29.11
N GLU A 191 8.41 8.59 -28.74
CA GLU A 191 8.80 7.29 -29.28
C GLU A 191 7.73 6.21 -29.00
N ALA A 192 7.21 6.18 -27.78
CA ALA A 192 6.12 5.28 -27.43
C ALA A 192 4.79 5.67 -28.11
N TYR A 193 4.48 6.97 -28.15
CA TYR A 193 3.29 7.49 -28.81
C TYR A 193 3.26 7.11 -30.31
N ASP A 194 4.35 7.36 -31.03
CA ASP A 194 4.45 7.05 -32.45
C ASP A 194 4.32 5.55 -32.73
N LEU A 195 4.86 4.72 -31.84
CA LEU A 195 4.68 3.28 -31.93
C LEU A 195 3.20 2.87 -31.76
N LEU A 196 2.54 3.41 -30.74
CA LEU A 196 1.16 3.06 -30.41
C LEU A 196 0.14 3.57 -31.46
N VAL A 197 0.34 4.78 -31.98
CA VAL A 197 -0.62 5.47 -32.85
C VAL A 197 -0.32 5.27 -34.33
N GLU A 198 0.95 5.25 -34.72
CA GLU A 198 1.39 5.18 -36.12
C GLU A 198 2.10 3.86 -36.47
N GLY A 199 2.36 3.01 -35.49
CA GLY A 199 3.09 1.75 -35.69
C GLY A 199 4.55 1.95 -36.09
N LYS A 200 5.13 3.13 -35.77
CA LYS A 200 6.53 3.43 -36.04
C LYS A 200 7.43 2.63 -35.10
N GLY A 201 8.30 1.86 -35.69
CA GLY A 201 9.27 1.03 -34.97
C GLY A 201 9.89 0.00 -35.89
N THR A 202 10.85 -0.75 -35.36
CA THR A 202 11.40 -1.91 -36.08
C THR A 202 10.31 -2.94 -36.31
N LYS A 203 10.09 -3.36 -37.54
CA LYS A 203 9.10 -4.38 -37.88
C LYS A 203 9.63 -5.77 -37.54
N ALA A 204 8.87 -6.55 -36.82
CA ALA A 204 9.21 -7.92 -36.45
C ALA A 204 8.01 -8.85 -36.68
N THR A 205 8.28 -10.05 -37.19
CA THR A 205 7.26 -11.11 -37.35
C THR A 205 7.23 -12.07 -36.17
N ASP A 206 8.28 -12.07 -35.37
CA ASP A 206 8.43 -12.86 -34.13
C ASP A 206 8.89 -11.92 -33.00
N MET A 207 8.00 -11.70 -32.04
CA MET A 207 8.24 -10.72 -30.97
C MET A 207 9.22 -11.25 -29.92
N VAL A 208 9.30 -12.56 -29.71
CA VAL A 208 10.29 -13.20 -28.83
C VAL A 208 11.69 -13.02 -29.42
N LYS A 209 11.84 -13.35 -30.70
CA LYS A 209 13.10 -13.18 -31.43
C LYS A 209 13.57 -11.73 -31.45
N ALA A 210 12.63 -10.79 -31.62
CA ALA A 210 12.94 -9.35 -31.59
C ALA A 210 13.55 -8.91 -30.25
N MET A 211 13.07 -9.47 -29.13
CA MET A 211 13.68 -9.24 -27.80
C MET A 211 15.08 -9.83 -27.69
N GLU A 212 15.30 -11.05 -28.20
CA GLU A 212 16.63 -11.66 -28.24
C GLU A 212 17.62 -10.87 -29.08
N GLU A 213 17.17 -10.34 -30.22
CA GLU A 213 17.98 -9.46 -31.08
C GLU A 213 18.34 -8.15 -30.38
N SER A 214 17.43 -7.58 -29.59
CA SER A 214 17.71 -6.40 -28.75
C SER A 214 18.85 -6.68 -27.77
N TYR A 215 18.84 -7.83 -27.09
CA TYR A 215 19.89 -8.22 -26.16
C TYR A 215 21.24 -8.47 -26.88
N THR A 216 21.20 -9.02 -28.08
CA THR A 216 22.40 -9.20 -28.91
C THR A 216 23.01 -7.87 -29.29
N ALA A 217 22.21 -6.82 -29.44
CA ALA A 217 22.65 -5.44 -29.67
C ALA A 217 23.00 -4.68 -28.38
N ASP A 218 23.09 -5.40 -27.23
CA ASP A 218 23.39 -4.85 -25.92
C ASP A 218 22.35 -3.82 -25.40
N VAL A 219 21.10 -3.97 -25.84
CA VAL A 219 19.96 -3.16 -25.39
C VAL A 219 19.08 -4.03 -24.50
N THR A 220 19.05 -3.72 -23.21
CA THR A 220 18.27 -4.44 -22.19
C THR A 220 16.83 -3.95 -22.10
N ASP A 221 15.99 -4.62 -21.33
CA ASP A 221 14.55 -4.42 -21.26
C ASP A 221 14.12 -2.95 -21.12
N GLU A 222 14.70 -2.22 -20.15
CA GLU A 222 14.31 -0.83 -19.88
C GLU A 222 14.44 0.07 -21.12
N PHE A 223 15.43 -0.22 -21.98
CA PHE A 223 15.84 0.62 -23.10
C PHE A 223 15.45 0.07 -24.48
N VAL A 224 14.66 -1.00 -24.52
CA VAL A 224 14.20 -1.59 -25.79
C VAL A 224 13.56 -0.51 -26.65
N LYS A 225 14.10 -0.34 -27.86
CA LYS A 225 13.55 0.62 -28.83
C LYS A 225 12.23 0.13 -29.39
N PRO A 226 11.38 1.04 -29.90
CA PRO A 226 10.08 0.66 -30.45
C PRO A 226 10.16 -0.48 -31.47
N ILE A 227 9.37 -1.54 -31.23
CA ILE A 227 9.20 -2.71 -32.09
C ILE A 227 7.73 -2.87 -32.38
N SER A 228 7.35 -2.96 -33.65
CA SER A 228 5.95 -3.24 -34.03
C SER A 228 5.83 -4.60 -34.73
N ASN A 229 4.72 -5.29 -34.45
CA ASN A 229 4.44 -6.59 -35.04
C ASN A 229 4.04 -6.40 -36.52
N ALA A 230 4.81 -6.99 -37.43
CA ALA A 230 4.56 -6.91 -38.86
C ALA A 230 3.35 -7.72 -39.33
N ASN A 231 2.84 -8.65 -38.53
CA ASN A 231 1.74 -9.55 -38.89
C ASN A 231 0.36 -8.95 -38.62
N VAL A 232 0.27 -7.87 -37.82
CA VAL A 232 -0.98 -7.25 -37.41
C VAL A 232 -0.87 -5.73 -37.46
N ASP A 233 -1.97 -5.06 -37.76
CA ASP A 233 -2.12 -3.63 -37.53
C ASP A 233 -2.81 -3.40 -36.20
N GLY A 234 -2.00 -3.22 -35.14
CA GLY A 234 -2.47 -2.96 -33.78
C GLY A 234 -2.37 -1.49 -33.39
N THR A 235 -2.37 -0.55 -34.34
CA THR A 235 -2.34 0.89 -34.01
C THR A 235 -3.64 1.33 -33.35
N ILE A 236 -3.51 2.25 -32.39
CA ILE A 236 -4.66 2.83 -31.68
C ILE A 236 -5.31 3.88 -32.58
N GLN A 237 -6.61 3.73 -32.81
CA GLN A 237 -7.39 4.57 -33.71
C GLN A 237 -8.60 5.21 -33.02
N GLU A 238 -9.20 6.19 -33.70
CA GLU A 238 -10.39 6.89 -33.23
C GLU A 238 -11.51 5.91 -32.83
N GLY A 239 -12.07 6.10 -31.66
CA GLY A 239 -13.15 5.28 -31.12
C GLY A 239 -12.74 3.92 -30.56
N ASP A 240 -11.45 3.58 -30.56
CA ASP A 240 -10.96 2.34 -29.96
C ASP A 240 -11.06 2.34 -28.45
N VAL A 241 -10.95 1.16 -27.85
CA VAL A 241 -10.89 0.97 -26.40
C VAL A 241 -9.44 0.75 -25.98
N VAL A 242 -9.00 1.48 -24.98
CA VAL A 242 -7.67 1.31 -24.36
C VAL A 242 -7.83 1.03 -22.87
N ILE A 243 -7.19 -0.01 -22.37
CA ILE A 243 -7.03 -0.27 -20.96
C ILE A 243 -5.55 -0.20 -20.61
N PHE A 244 -5.17 0.77 -19.77
CA PHE A 244 -3.83 0.89 -19.25
C PHE A 244 -3.76 0.12 -17.92
N ILE A 245 -3.03 -1.00 -17.90
CA ILE A 245 -3.02 -1.96 -16.79
C ILE A 245 -2.18 -1.54 -15.59
N ASN A 246 -1.42 -0.46 -15.68
CA ASN A 246 -0.63 0.05 -14.56
C ASN A 246 -1.55 0.56 -13.44
N TYR A 247 -1.36 0.08 -12.22
CA TYR A 247 -2.12 0.56 -11.05
C TYR A 247 -1.37 1.65 -10.27
N ARG A 248 -0.06 1.82 -10.45
CA ARG A 248 0.69 2.95 -9.92
C ARG A 248 0.67 4.11 -10.93
N ASN A 249 0.32 5.30 -10.44
CA ASN A 249 -0.04 6.44 -11.28
C ASN A 249 1.12 7.26 -11.84
N ASP A 250 2.24 7.37 -11.10
CA ASP A 250 3.29 8.37 -11.36
C ASP A 250 3.91 8.29 -12.77
N ARG A 251 4.03 7.09 -13.33
CA ARG A 251 4.60 6.86 -14.66
C ARG A 251 3.57 6.55 -15.76
N ALA A 252 2.29 6.56 -15.41
CA ALA A 252 1.20 6.38 -16.38
C ALA A 252 0.60 7.71 -16.87
N LYS A 253 0.88 8.81 -16.18
CA LYS A 253 0.27 10.13 -16.44
C LYS A 253 0.59 10.69 -17.81
N GLU A 254 1.87 10.73 -18.19
CA GLU A 254 2.30 11.45 -19.38
C GLU A 254 1.77 10.83 -20.67
N LEU A 255 1.85 9.50 -20.80
CA LEU A 255 1.30 8.81 -21.95
C LEU A 255 -0.24 8.95 -22.02
N THR A 256 -0.91 8.87 -20.89
CA THR A 256 -2.37 9.11 -20.81
C THR A 256 -2.71 10.55 -21.22
N GLN A 257 -1.91 11.53 -20.78
CA GLN A 257 -2.10 12.95 -21.10
C GLN A 257 -2.06 13.19 -22.60
N VAL A 258 -1.04 12.69 -23.31
CA VAL A 258 -0.88 12.93 -24.74
C VAL A 258 -1.89 12.16 -25.60
N LEU A 259 -2.42 11.03 -25.11
CA LEU A 259 -3.44 10.27 -25.81
C LEU A 259 -4.85 10.83 -25.62
N THR A 260 -5.12 11.50 -24.49
CA THR A 260 -6.52 11.81 -24.09
C THR A 260 -6.76 13.25 -23.62
N GLN A 261 -5.78 14.00 -23.15
CA GLN A 261 -6.01 15.26 -22.43
C GLN A 261 -5.52 16.49 -23.18
N GLN A 262 -4.37 16.44 -23.80
CA GLN A 262 -3.71 17.62 -24.33
C GLN A 262 -2.99 17.35 -25.64
N ASP A 263 -3.39 18.10 -26.69
CA ASP A 263 -2.63 18.16 -27.92
C ASP A 263 -1.29 18.87 -27.70
N MET A 264 -0.23 18.31 -28.24
CA MET A 264 1.13 18.85 -28.21
C MET A 264 1.71 18.87 -29.63
N PRO A 265 1.20 19.78 -30.49
CA PRO A 265 1.56 19.81 -31.92
C PRO A 265 3.03 20.12 -32.18
N GLU A 266 3.68 20.90 -31.31
CA GLU A 266 5.12 21.18 -31.36
C GLU A 266 5.98 19.93 -31.12
N GLU A 267 5.43 18.96 -30.40
CA GLU A 267 6.05 17.65 -30.17
C GLU A 267 5.52 16.57 -31.15
N GLY A 268 4.59 16.94 -32.01
CA GLY A 268 3.98 16.04 -33.00
C GLY A 268 3.07 14.98 -32.36
N MET A 269 2.42 15.29 -31.25
CA MET A 269 1.47 14.41 -30.56
C MET A 269 0.09 15.07 -30.48
N HIS A 270 -0.94 14.28 -30.74
CA HIS A 270 -2.34 14.72 -30.69
C HIS A 270 -3.19 13.72 -29.92
N THR A 271 -4.19 14.21 -29.22
CA THR A 271 -5.19 13.36 -28.58
C THR A 271 -6.00 12.59 -29.62
N ILE A 272 -6.39 11.37 -29.29
CA ILE A 272 -7.17 10.52 -30.18
C ILE A 272 -8.65 10.72 -29.89
N LYS A 273 -9.40 11.10 -30.93
CA LYS A 273 -10.82 11.41 -30.82
C LYS A 273 -11.65 10.18 -30.43
N ASP A 274 -12.65 10.39 -29.58
CA ASP A 274 -13.63 9.40 -29.14
C ASP A 274 -13.02 8.11 -28.56
N LEU A 275 -11.76 8.17 -28.10
CA LEU A 275 -11.08 7.06 -27.47
C LEU A 275 -11.78 6.68 -26.15
N GLN A 276 -12.15 5.41 -26.02
CA GLN A 276 -12.67 4.86 -24.77
C GLN A 276 -11.49 4.43 -23.90
N TYR A 277 -11.04 5.31 -23.03
CA TYR A 277 -9.80 5.13 -22.28
C TYR A 277 -10.05 4.79 -20.82
N TYR A 278 -9.50 3.66 -20.38
CA TYR A 278 -9.67 3.11 -19.04
C TYR A 278 -8.31 3.06 -18.34
N CYS A 279 -8.23 3.75 -17.20
CA CYS A 279 -7.11 3.69 -16.28
C CYS A 279 -7.39 2.61 -15.23
N MET A 280 -6.41 1.79 -14.91
CA MET A 280 -6.57 0.78 -13.85
C MET A 280 -6.95 1.44 -12.52
N THR A 281 -6.28 2.54 -12.19
CA THR A 281 -6.50 3.37 -10.99
C THR A 281 -6.53 4.85 -11.40
N PRO A 282 -6.91 5.79 -10.52
CA PRO A 282 -6.85 7.22 -10.83
C PRO A 282 -5.40 7.67 -11.06
N TYR A 283 -5.09 8.15 -12.26
CA TYR A 283 -3.75 8.65 -12.56
C TYR A 283 -3.56 10.12 -12.21
N ASP A 284 -4.56 10.93 -12.49
CA ASP A 284 -4.58 12.34 -12.14
C ASP A 284 -6.02 12.83 -11.96
N ALA A 285 -6.29 13.56 -10.87
CA ALA A 285 -7.62 14.06 -10.57
C ALA A 285 -8.14 15.10 -11.59
N SER A 286 -7.25 15.72 -12.36
CA SER A 286 -7.58 16.70 -13.40
C SER A 286 -8.00 16.05 -14.73
N PHE A 287 -7.72 14.76 -14.94
CA PHE A 287 -8.04 14.08 -16.20
C PHE A 287 -9.55 13.95 -16.39
N LYS A 288 -10.00 14.27 -17.60
CA LYS A 288 -11.42 14.24 -17.99
C LYS A 288 -11.66 13.21 -19.08
N GLY A 289 -12.86 12.63 -19.10
CA GLY A 289 -13.26 11.70 -20.14
C GLY A 289 -12.56 10.34 -20.09
N VAL A 290 -11.81 10.05 -19.03
CA VAL A 290 -11.23 8.74 -18.78
C VAL A 290 -12.07 7.97 -17.77
N HIS A 291 -12.10 6.65 -17.92
CA HIS A 291 -12.75 5.74 -16.99
C HIS A 291 -11.73 5.17 -16.02
N ILE A 292 -12.17 4.80 -14.83
CA ILE A 292 -11.29 4.25 -13.79
C ILE A 292 -11.86 2.90 -13.34
N LEU A 293 -11.09 1.82 -13.54
CA LEU A 293 -11.53 0.47 -13.21
C LEU A 293 -11.60 0.24 -11.69
N PHE A 294 -10.59 0.70 -10.96
CA PHE A 294 -10.52 0.61 -9.50
C PHE A 294 -10.32 2.00 -8.92
N PRO A 295 -11.40 2.71 -8.62
CA PRO A 295 -11.33 4.05 -8.02
C PRO A 295 -10.72 3.97 -6.62
N LYS A 296 -10.12 5.08 -6.18
CA LYS A 296 -9.64 5.20 -4.82
C LYS A 296 -10.85 5.28 -3.88
N GLU A 297 -10.97 4.33 -2.99
CA GLU A 297 -12.01 4.34 -1.96
C GLU A 297 -11.64 5.33 -0.86
N ASN A 298 -12.59 6.19 -0.48
CA ASN A 298 -12.50 6.94 0.75
C ASN A 298 -12.76 5.98 1.92
N VAL A 299 -11.82 5.92 2.85
CA VAL A 299 -12.00 5.12 4.07
C VAL A 299 -12.90 5.92 5.01
N GLN A 300 -14.21 5.61 4.97
CA GLN A 300 -15.22 6.22 5.83
C GLN A 300 -15.39 5.44 7.13
N ASP A 301 -16.05 6.07 8.09
CA ASP A 301 -16.33 5.47 9.41
C ASP A 301 -15.08 4.88 10.09
N THR A 302 -13.94 5.59 9.94
CA THR A 302 -12.77 5.31 10.78
C THR A 302 -13.11 5.56 12.25
N LEU A 303 -12.32 5.01 13.15
CA LEU A 303 -12.55 5.20 14.59
C LEU A 303 -12.67 6.69 14.95
N GLY A 304 -11.76 7.54 14.45
CA GLY A 304 -11.81 8.99 14.68
C GLY A 304 -13.07 9.64 14.15
N GLU A 305 -13.51 9.29 12.94
CA GLU A 305 -14.74 9.80 12.33
C GLU A 305 -15.98 9.34 13.11
N TYR A 306 -16.03 8.07 13.46
CA TYR A 306 -17.17 7.51 14.17
C TYR A 306 -17.32 8.08 15.59
N LEU A 307 -16.19 8.22 16.33
CA LEU A 307 -16.20 8.86 17.64
C LEU A 307 -16.69 10.30 17.58
N SER A 308 -16.28 11.05 16.56
CA SER A 308 -16.77 12.40 16.29
C SER A 308 -18.28 12.42 16.06
N LYS A 309 -18.82 11.51 15.23
CA LYS A 309 -20.26 11.35 15.00
C LYS A 309 -21.04 11.01 16.28
N GLN A 310 -20.40 10.32 17.23
CA GLN A 310 -20.97 9.99 18.54
C GLN A 310 -20.77 11.11 19.58
N GLY A 311 -20.25 12.28 19.18
CA GLY A 311 -20.02 13.41 20.07
C GLY A 311 -18.93 13.18 21.11
N LYS A 312 -18.01 12.22 20.87
CA LYS A 312 -16.89 11.91 21.75
C LYS A 312 -15.70 12.83 21.51
N LYS A 313 -15.02 13.22 22.59
CA LYS A 313 -13.77 13.96 22.53
C LYS A 313 -12.59 13.03 22.41
N GLN A 314 -11.66 13.35 21.53
CA GLN A 314 -10.50 12.50 21.26
C GLN A 314 -9.21 13.31 21.14
N LEU A 315 -8.10 12.71 21.53
CA LEU A 315 -6.76 13.27 21.41
C LEU A 315 -5.86 12.34 20.61
N HIS A 316 -5.19 12.89 19.62
CA HIS A 316 -4.17 12.20 18.82
C HIS A 316 -2.80 12.86 19.07
N THR A 317 -1.80 12.09 19.47
CA THR A 317 -0.49 12.62 19.82
C THR A 317 0.65 11.71 19.39
N ALA A 318 1.71 12.33 18.90
CA ALA A 318 2.98 11.71 18.56
C ALA A 318 4.07 12.78 18.40
N GLU A 319 5.32 12.35 18.32
CA GLU A 319 6.38 13.23 17.81
C GLU A 319 6.37 13.31 16.27
N THR A 320 7.10 14.29 15.71
CA THR A 320 7.05 14.67 14.27
C THR A 320 7.10 13.48 13.33
N GLU A 321 7.99 12.52 13.55
CA GLU A 321 8.19 11.36 12.66
C GLU A 321 6.93 10.46 12.52
N LYS A 322 6.08 10.46 13.53
CA LYS A 322 4.88 9.62 13.58
C LYS A 322 3.56 10.40 13.71
N TYR A 323 3.63 11.71 13.64
CA TYR A 323 2.44 12.54 13.75
C TYR A 323 1.42 12.28 12.63
N ALA A 324 1.88 12.19 11.38
CA ALA A 324 1.00 11.86 10.25
C ALA A 324 0.35 10.49 10.39
N HIS A 325 1.01 9.53 11.06
CA HIS A 325 0.49 8.18 11.25
C HIS A 325 -0.72 8.15 12.19
N VAL A 326 -0.66 8.87 13.31
CA VAL A 326 -1.80 8.97 14.25
C VAL A 326 -2.86 9.98 13.82
N THR A 327 -2.65 10.75 12.77
CA THR A 327 -3.60 11.75 12.25
C THR A 327 -4.09 11.35 10.86
N PHE A 328 -3.36 11.68 9.79
CA PHE A 328 -3.74 11.43 8.41
C PHE A 328 -4.07 9.96 8.13
N PHE A 329 -3.15 9.04 8.41
CA PHE A 329 -3.36 7.61 8.11
C PHE A 329 -4.40 6.97 9.02
N PHE A 330 -4.36 7.25 10.31
CA PHE A 330 -5.34 6.76 11.26
C PHE A 330 -6.76 7.22 10.93
N ASN A 331 -6.91 8.43 10.41
CA ASN A 331 -8.18 9.02 9.96
C ASN A 331 -8.54 8.68 8.51
N GLY A 332 -7.95 7.64 7.93
CA GLY A 332 -8.33 7.15 6.60
C GLY A 332 -7.91 8.02 5.43
N GLY A 333 -6.86 8.84 5.59
CA GLY A 333 -6.36 9.76 4.57
C GLY A 333 -6.93 11.18 4.69
N ARG A 334 -7.50 11.51 5.85
CA ARG A 334 -8.03 12.85 6.14
C ARG A 334 -7.01 13.71 6.90
N GLU A 335 -6.65 14.84 6.33
CA GLU A 335 -5.71 15.79 6.94
C GLU A 335 -6.36 16.63 8.05
N THR A 336 -7.57 17.10 7.80
CA THR A 336 -8.30 17.98 8.73
C THR A 336 -8.83 17.19 9.94
N PRO A 337 -8.64 17.68 11.18
CA PRO A 337 -9.25 17.05 12.36
C PRO A 337 -10.76 16.90 12.24
N PHE A 338 -11.29 15.86 12.85
CA PHE A 338 -12.74 15.72 13.06
C PHE A 338 -13.23 16.65 14.18
N GLU A 339 -14.52 16.92 14.23
CA GLU A 339 -15.10 17.65 15.36
C GLU A 339 -14.85 16.89 16.67
N GLY A 340 -14.35 17.59 17.69
CA GLY A 340 -13.96 16.98 18.97
C GLY A 340 -12.60 16.27 18.98
N GLU A 341 -11.82 16.39 17.89
CA GLU A 341 -10.46 15.86 17.79
C GLU A 341 -9.44 16.95 18.06
N ASP A 342 -8.68 16.79 19.14
CA ASP A 342 -7.50 17.59 19.45
C ASP A 342 -6.23 16.85 19.05
N ARG A 343 -5.17 17.59 18.76
CA ARG A 343 -3.88 17.06 18.33
C ARG A 343 -2.74 17.68 19.13
N ILE A 344 -1.80 16.87 19.59
CA ILE A 344 -0.56 17.33 20.19
C ILE A 344 0.61 16.80 19.35
N LEU A 345 1.33 17.73 18.72
CA LEU A 345 2.59 17.45 18.02
C LEU A 345 3.76 17.80 18.92
N VAL A 346 4.68 16.86 19.12
CA VAL A 346 5.94 17.06 19.79
C VAL A 346 7.06 17.04 18.75
N PRO A 347 7.93 18.06 18.65
CA PRO A 347 9.04 18.03 17.70
C PRO A 347 10.00 16.88 17.98
N SER A 348 10.35 16.11 16.95
CA SER A 348 11.42 15.13 17.03
C SER A 348 12.78 15.83 17.14
N PRO A 349 13.79 15.20 17.77
CA PRO A 349 15.11 15.80 17.92
C PRO A 349 15.78 16.01 16.56
N LYS A 350 16.46 17.14 16.40
CA LYS A 350 17.19 17.50 15.18
C LYS A 350 18.58 16.86 15.18
N VAL A 351 18.64 15.57 14.96
CA VAL A 351 19.89 14.79 14.84
C VAL A 351 19.96 14.16 13.44
N ALA A 352 21.19 13.83 13.00
CA ALA A 352 21.37 13.23 11.67
C ALA A 352 20.73 11.84 11.59
N THR A 353 20.87 11.03 12.64
CA THR A 353 20.29 9.70 12.80
C THR A 353 19.89 9.48 14.24
N TYR A 354 18.85 8.70 14.50
CA TYR A 354 18.28 8.59 15.84
C TYR A 354 19.06 7.67 16.80
N ASP A 355 20.08 6.97 16.34
CA ASP A 355 21.05 6.31 17.22
C ASP A 355 21.85 7.31 18.07
N LEU A 356 21.95 8.55 17.64
CA LEU A 356 22.58 9.65 18.39
C LEU A 356 21.69 10.15 19.55
N LYS A 357 20.39 9.92 19.48
CA LYS A 357 19.42 10.25 20.53
C LYS A 357 18.28 9.20 20.56
N PRO A 358 18.53 7.99 21.10
CA PRO A 358 17.58 6.88 21.03
C PRO A 358 16.26 7.10 21.76
N GLU A 359 16.26 7.91 22.83
CA GLU A 359 15.04 8.31 23.53
C GLU A 359 14.14 9.21 22.68
N MET A 360 14.67 9.79 21.61
CA MET A 360 13.98 10.74 20.73
C MET A 360 13.23 11.81 21.55
N SER A 361 11.92 11.99 21.33
CA SER A 361 11.08 12.87 22.15
C SER A 361 10.07 12.11 23.00
N ALA A 362 10.31 10.83 23.26
CA ALA A 362 9.36 9.98 23.98
C ALA A 362 8.96 10.52 25.35
N TYR A 363 9.90 11.03 26.13
CA TYR A 363 9.62 11.58 27.45
C TYR A 363 8.76 12.84 27.40
N GLU A 364 8.97 13.72 26.41
CA GLU A 364 8.11 14.91 26.21
C GLU A 364 6.71 14.51 25.75
N VAL A 365 6.60 13.55 24.82
CA VAL A 365 5.30 12.98 24.41
C VAL A 365 4.57 12.43 25.64
N LYS A 366 5.26 11.64 26.46
CA LYS A 366 4.74 11.06 27.70
C LYS A 366 4.25 12.15 28.66
N ASP A 367 5.04 13.21 28.90
CA ASP A 367 4.67 14.28 29.82
C ASP A 367 3.40 15.03 29.37
N LYS A 368 3.30 15.36 28.09
CA LYS A 368 2.10 16.01 27.53
C LYS A 368 0.89 15.09 27.56
N LEU A 369 1.09 13.81 27.29
CA LEU A 369 0.03 12.80 27.32
C LEU A 369 -0.50 12.61 28.75
N VAL A 370 0.38 12.45 29.75
CA VAL A 370 -0.01 12.36 31.16
C VAL A 370 -0.76 13.61 31.61
N GLY A 371 -0.30 14.80 31.19
CA GLY A 371 -1.02 16.04 31.42
C GLY A 371 -2.44 16.01 30.87
N ALA A 372 -2.62 15.54 29.64
CA ALA A 372 -3.93 15.42 28.99
C ALA A 372 -4.82 14.38 29.69
N ILE A 373 -4.27 13.21 30.06
CA ILE A 373 -5.00 12.17 30.81
C ILE A 373 -5.54 12.75 32.14
N ASN A 374 -4.73 13.51 32.84
CA ASN A 374 -5.12 14.10 34.13
C ASN A 374 -6.22 15.15 34.04
N THR A 375 -6.50 15.70 32.84
CA THR A 375 -7.67 16.60 32.65
C THR A 375 -8.99 15.86 32.63
N GLN A 376 -9.00 14.57 32.32
CA GLN A 376 -10.19 13.74 32.12
C GLN A 376 -11.17 14.32 31.06
N GLU A 377 -10.65 15.11 30.11
CA GLU A 377 -11.47 15.75 29.05
C GLU A 377 -11.77 14.82 27.88
N TYR A 378 -10.94 13.81 27.65
CA TYR A 378 -11.00 12.97 26.47
C TYR A 378 -11.65 11.62 26.76
N ASP A 379 -12.56 11.20 25.88
CA ASP A 379 -13.15 9.86 25.88
C ASP A 379 -12.21 8.81 25.25
N PHE A 380 -11.38 9.25 24.30
CA PHE A 380 -10.43 8.40 23.58
C PHE A 380 -9.10 9.14 23.37
N ILE A 381 -8.00 8.42 23.54
CA ILE A 381 -6.64 8.96 23.31
C ILE A 381 -5.84 7.92 22.52
N VAL A 382 -5.23 8.35 21.42
CA VAL A 382 -4.23 7.57 20.69
C VAL A 382 -2.86 8.25 20.73
N VAL A 383 -1.85 7.46 21.05
CA VAL A 383 -0.44 7.90 21.09
C VAL A 383 0.43 6.90 20.33
N ASN A 384 1.44 7.43 19.62
CA ASN A 384 2.50 6.64 19.02
C ASN A 384 3.85 7.01 19.66
N PHE A 385 4.60 6.00 20.09
CA PHE A 385 5.99 6.10 20.49
C PHE A 385 6.87 5.58 19.34
N ALA A 386 7.62 6.48 18.70
CA ALA A 386 8.35 6.25 17.48
C ALA A 386 9.62 5.40 17.60
N ASN A 387 10.12 5.21 18.81
CA ASN A 387 11.50 4.80 19.11
C ASN A 387 11.88 3.44 18.51
N GLY A 388 11.03 2.42 18.64
CA GLY A 388 11.34 1.06 18.18
C GLY A 388 11.58 1.00 16.68
N ASP A 389 10.80 1.74 15.91
CA ASP A 389 10.93 1.82 14.46
C ASP A 389 12.05 2.75 14.02
N MET A 390 12.03 3.99 14.46
CA MET A 390 12.98 5.00 13.99
C MET A 390 14.44 4.69 14.38
N VAL A 391 14.67 4.22 15.58
CA VAL A 391 16.00 3.77 16.00
C VAL A 391 16.32 2.41 15.40
N GLY A 392 15.33 1.55 15.24
CA GLY A 392 15.44 0.26 14.54
C GLY A 392 16.03 0.39 13.14
N HIS A 393 15.60 1.40 12.39
CA HIS A 393 16.12 1.69 11.05
C HIS A 393 17.62 2.04 11.02
N THR A 394 18.22 2.42 12.12
CA THR A 394 19.66 2.68 12.18
C THR A 394 20.52 1.41 12.20
N GLY A 395 19.94 0.28 12.61
CA GLY A 395 20.64 -0.99 12.78
C GLY A 395 21.67 -0.99 13.92
N VAL A 396 21.71 0.05 14.77
CA VAL A 396 22.65 0.18 15.86
C VAL A 396 22.07 -0.47 17.12
N TYR A 397 22.45 -1.70 17.40
CA TYR A 397 21.87 -2.54 18.44
C TYR A 397 21.77 -1.87 19.82
N ASN A 398 22.86 -1.28 20.31
CA ASN A 398 22.86 -0.62 21.62
C ASN A 398 21.96 0.62 21.69
N ALA A 399 21.80 1.32 20.57
CA ALA A 399 20.87 2.44 20.48
C ALA A 399 19.42 1.95 20.52
N ILE A 400 19.11 0.86 19.81
CA ILE A 400 17.79 0.24 19.83
C ILE A 400 17.45 -0.23 21.25
N ALA A 401 18.40 -0.83 21.98
CA ALA A 401 18.20 -1.23 23.38
C ALA A 401 17.86 -0.03 24.29
N LYS A 402 18.54 1.10 24.12
CA LYS A 402 18.22 2.34 24.85
C LYS A 402 16.83 2.87 24.49
N ALA A 403 16.45 2.81 23.21
CA ALA A 403 15.14 3.19 22.73
C ALA A 403 14.03 2.34 23.36
N VAL A 404 14.19 1.03 23.36
CA VAL A 404 13.28 0.05 23.99
C VAL A 404 13.09 0.35 25.47
N HIS A 405 14.19 0.59 26.20
CA HIS A 405 14.13 0.93 27.61
C HIS A 405 13.42 2.26 27.88
N ALA A 406 13.65 3.29 27.05
CA ALA A 406 12.97 4.57 27.17
C ALA A 406 11.45 4.43 26.97
N VAL A 407 11.03 3.60 26.02
CA VAL A 407 9.60 3.31 25.79
C VAL A 407 8.97 2.61 26.99
N ASP A 408 9.64 1.62 27.58
CA ASP A 408 9.14 0.93 28.78
C ASP A 408 8.89 1.90 29.94
N ASN A 409 9.80 2.83 30.17
CA ASN A 409 9.65 3.89 31.19
C ASN A 409 8.45 4.80 30.87
N CYS A 410 8.27 5.20 29.63
CA CYS A 410 7.15 6.04 29.22
C CYS A 410 5.81 5.31 29.36
N VAL A 411 5.74 4.03 28.97
CA VAL A 411 4.55 3.19 29.14
C VAL A 411 4.15 3.12 30.60
N LYS A 412 5.10 2.95 31.51
CA LYS A 412 4.83 2.93 32.95
C LYS A 412 4.09 4.18 33.40
N ASP A 413 4.65 5.34 33.13
CA ASP A 413 4.09 6.61 33.61
C ASP A 413 2.68 6.86 32.99
N VAL A 414 2.50 6.51 31.72
CA VAL A 414 1.20 6.68 31.02
C VAL A 414 0.15 5.74 31.60
N ILE A 415 0.47 4.46 31.79
CA ILE A 415 -0.49 3.48 32.33
C ILE A 415 -0.85 3.80 33.78
N GLU A 416 0.12 4.23 34.59
CA GLU A 416 -0.16 4.66 35.97
C GLU A 416 -1.10 5.88 35.99
N ALA A 417 -0.90 6.85 35.12
CA ALA A 417 -1.80 8.00 34.97
C ALA A 417 -3.19 7.57 34.46
N ALA A 418 -3.25 6.68 33.48
CA ALA A 418 -4.50 6.15 32.94
C ALA A 418 -5.34 5.47 34.03
N LYS A 419 -4.74 4.56 34.79
CA LYS A 419 -5.41 3.89 35.92
C LYS A 419 -5.89 4.87 37.00
N ALA A 420 -5.09 5.87 37.32
CA ALA A 420 -5.44 6.88 38.31
C ALA A 420 -6.63 7.77 37.88
N ASN A 421 -6.96 7.79 36.60
CA ASN A 421 -8.02 8.60 36.00
C ASN A 421 -9.14 7.77 35.37
N ASP A 422 -9.27 6.51 35.74
CA ASP A 422 -10.34 5.57 35.30
C ASP A 422 -10.33 5.31 33.77
N TYR A 423 -9.15 5.37 33.13
CA TYR A 423 -8.97 4.93 31.76
C TYR A 423 -8.55 3.45 31.70
N GLU A 424 -9.12 2.75 30.77
CA GLU A 424 -8.60 1.47 30.31
C GLU A 424 -7.62 1.69 29.14
N ALA A 425 -6.69 0.78 28.92
CA ALA A 425 -5.69 0.95 27.88
C ALA A 425 -5.47 -0.32 27.06
N ILE A 426 -5.26 -0.13 25.76
CA ILE A 426 -4.74 -1.16 24.86
C ILE A 426 -3.35 -0.74 24.41
N ILE A 427 -2.39 -1.65 24.53
CA ILE A 427 -1.01 -1.47 24.07
C ILE A 427 -0.80 -2.40 22.88
N ILE A 428 -0.45 -1.83 21.73
CA ILE A 428 -0.20 -2.54 20.49
C ILE A 428 1.08 -2.01 19.80
N ALA A 429 1.43 -2.62 18.69
CA ALA A 429 2.31 -2.04 17.69
C ALA A 429 1.66 -2.11 16.31
N ASP A 430 2.23 -1.43 15.34
CA ASP A 430 1.75 -1.36 13.97
C ASP A 430 2.48 -2.33 13.03
N HIS A 431 3.71 -2.69 13.35
CA HIS A 431 4.57 -3.69 12.71
C HIS A 431 5.78 -3.99 13.61
N GLY A 432 6.58 -4.99 13.26
CA GLY A 432 7.86 -5.25 13.91
C GLY A 432 9.04 -4.55 13.23
N ASN A 433 10.08 -4.27 14.00
CA ASN A 433 11.38 -3.75 13.56
C ASN A 433 12.45 -4.05 14.61
N ALA A 434 12.33 -3.51 15.83
CA ALA A 434 13.31 -3.67 16.93
C ALA A 434 13.42 -5.12 17.45
N ASP A 435 12.51 -5.98 17.10
CA ASP A 435 12.50 -7.42 17.37
C ASP A 435 13.41 -8.23 16.41
N ASN A 436 14.00 -7.58 15.41
CA ASN A 436 14.87 -8.25 14.42
C ASN A 436 15.96 -7.30 13.88
N ALA A 437 16.92 -6.94 14.71
CA ALA A 437 17.98 -5.97 14.38
C ALA A 437 19.24 -6.59 13.75
N ILE A 438 19.32 -7.91 13.62
CA ILE A 438 20.48 -8.63 13.05
C ILE A 438 20.01 -9.64 12.01
N ASN A 439 20.59 -9.57 10.81
CA ASN A 439 20.38 -10.53 9.74
C ASN A 439 21.00 -11.91 10.05
N ALA A 440 20.59 -12.92 9.31
CA ALA A 440 21.12 -14.30 9.49
C ALA A 440 22.64 -14.38 9.29
N ASP A 441 23.23 -13.50 8.48
CA ASP A 441 24.68 -13.40 8.24
C ASP A 441 25.42 -12.60 9.30
N GLY A 442 24.73 -12.08 10.32
CA GLY A 442 25.28 -11.28 11.42
C GLY A 442 25.41 -9.79 11.14
N THR A 443 25.01 -9.33 9.95
CA THR A 443 25.00 -7.90 9.62
C THR A 443 23.78 -7.19 10.26
N PRO A 444 23.84 -5.85 10.49
CA PRO A 444 22.69 -5.10 10.96
C PRO A 444 21.49 -5.22 10.01
N ASN A 445 20.30 -5.48 10.57
CA ASN A 445 19.05 -5.39 9.84
C ASN A 445 18.38 -4.04 10.12
N THR A 446 18.03 -3.32 9.08
CA THR A 446 17.36 -2.01 9.14
C THR A 446 15.93 -2.07 8.62
N ALA A 447 15.48 -3.24 8.15
CA ALA A 447 14.14 -3.46 7.62
C ALA A 447 13.15 -3.87 8.72
N HIS A 448 11.86 -3.76 8.42
CA HIS A 448 10.81 -4.28 9.28
C HIS A 448 10.86 -5.81 9.37
N SER A 449 10.15 -6.38 10.33
CA SER A 449 10.01 -7.84 10.46
C SER A 449 8.63 -8.32 10.00
N LEU A 450 8.51 -9.62 9.77
CA LEU A 450 7.24 -10.31 9.50
C LEU A 450 6.57 -10.81 10.78
N ASN A 451 7.13 -10.50 11.95
CA ASN A 451 6.63 -11.00 13.21
C ASN A 451 5.29 -10.35 13.59
N PRO A 452 4.44 -11.04 14.35
CA PRO A 452 3.24 -10.44 14.92
C PRO A 452 3.61 -9.37 15.95
N VAL A 453 2.61 -8.58 16.34
CA VAL A 453 2.75 -7.51 17.32
C VAL A 453 1.90 -7.78 18.56
N PRO A 454 2.22 -7.20 19.73
CA PRO A 454 1.45 -7.43 20.95
C PRO A 454 0.07 -6.76 20.92
N PHE A 455 -0.85 -7.36 21.65
CA PHE A 455 -2.11 -6.75 22.07
C PHE A 455 -2.23 -6.99 23.58
N ILE A 456 -2.09 -5.95 24.40
CA ILE A 456 -2.17 -6.02 25.86
C ILE A 456 -3.35 -5.14 26.29
N TYR A 457 -4.34 -5.73 26.93
CA TYR A 457 -5.51 -5.03 27.44
C TYR A 457 -5.39 -4.80 28.94
N VAL A 458 -5.20 -3.55 29.32
CA VAL A 458 -5.03 -3.12 30.72
C VAL A 458 -6.39 -2.62 31.25
N THR A 459 -6.97 -3.39 32.13
CA THR A 459 -8.28 -3.14 32.76
C THR A 459 -8.27 -3.64 34.21
N ASP A 460 -9.19 -3.13 35.01
CA ASP A 460 -9.42 -3.65 36.36
C ASP A 460 -10.31 -4.91 36.37
N ASN A 461 -10.86 -5.28 35.20
CA ASN A 461 -11.64 -6.51 35.04
C ASN A 461 -10.73 -7.73 34.91
N ASN A 462 -10.49 -8.41 36.03
CA ASN A 462 -9.62 -9.59 36.07
C ASN A 462 -10.16 -10.82 35.31
N SER A 463 -11.41 -10.80 34.85
CA SER A 463 -11.99 -11.88 34.06
C SER A 463 -11.90 -11.67 32.55
N ALA A 464 -11.46 -10.51 32.11
CA ALA A 464 -11.28 -10.21 30.69
C ALA A 464 -10.23 -11.12 30.07
N THR A 465 -10.56 -11.64 28.87
CA THR A 465 -9.64 -12.36 27.99
C THR A 465 -9.60 -11.71 26.61
N VAL A 466 -8.53 -11.95 25.88
CA VAL A 466 -8.37 -11.43 24.53
C VAL A 466 -7.93 -12.53 23.55
N LYS A 467 -8.45 -12.48 22.35
CA LYS A 467 -8.10 -13.40 21.26
C LYS A 467 -6.95 -12.83 20.41
N ASP A 468 -6.25 -13.72 19.72
CA ASP A 468 -5.37 -13.32 18.60
C ASP A 468 -6.22 -12.72 17.47
N GLY A 469 -5.65 -11.75 16.77
CA GLY A 469 -6.35 -11.07 15.69
C GLY A 469 -5.40 -10.35 14.72
N ARG A 470 -5.90 -9.28 14.16
CA ARG A 470 -5.21 -8.42 13.18
C ARG A 470 -5.30 -6.96 13.60
N LEU A 471 -4.52 -6.09 12.98
CA LEU A 471 -4.61 -4.65 13.25
C LEU A 471 -6.02 -4.08 13.00
N ALA A 472 -6.74 -4.63 12.02
CA ALA A 472 -8.13 -4.26 11.72
C ALA A 472 -9.13 -4.50 12.86
N ASP A 473 -8.76 -5.32 13.84
CA ASP A 473 -9.63 -5.73 14.95
C ASP A 473 -9.49 -4.79 16.17
N VAL A 474 -8.55 -3.85 16.11
CA VAL A 474 -8.28 -2.92 17.24
C VAL A 474 -9.43 -1.92 17.43
N ALA A 475 -9.87 -1.24 16.37
CA ALA A 475 -10.96 -0.26 16.48
C ALA A 475 -12.29 -0.90 16.96
N PRO A 476 -12.74 -2.06 16.43
CA PRO A 476 -13.88 -2.77 16.99
C PRO A 476 -13.74 -3.09 18.48
N SER A 477 -12.55 -3.48 18.92
CA SER A 477 -12.26 -3.77 20.33
C SER A 477 -12.34 -2.51 21.21
N ILE A 478 -11.87 -1.36 20.70
CA ILE A 478 -12.00 -0.07 21.39
C ILE A 478 -13.46 0.33 21.52
N LEU A 479 -14.25 0.19 20.45
CA LEU A 479 -15.69 0.51 20.49
C LEU A 479 -16.44 -0.37 21.49
N HIS A 480 -16.07 -1.65 21.60
CA HIS A 480 -16.61 -2.56 22.60
C HIS A 480 -16.36 -2.04 24.03
N ILE A 481 -15.11 -1.65 24.35
CA ILE A 481 -14.77 -1.06 25.66
C ILE A 481 -15.61 0.20 25.94
N MET A 482 -15.83 1.03 24.93
CA MET A 482 -16.57 2.27 25.04
C MET A 482 -18.10 2.07 25.06
N GLY A 483 -18.60 0.84 24.91
CA GLY A 483 -20.03 0.53 24.85
C GLY A 483 -20.73 1.13 23.63
N LEU A 484 -19.99 1.30 22.52
CA LEU A 484 -20.50 1.84 21.26
C LEU A 484 -20.73 0.73 20.25
N GLU A 485 -21.77 0.88 19.43
CA GLU A 485 -22.03 -0.03 18.33
C GLU A 485 -20.95 0.10 17.25
N GLN A 486 -20.59 -1.03 16.65
CA GLN A 486 -19.64 -1.06 15.56
C GLN A 486 -20.32 -0.63 14.24
N PRO A 487 -19.81 0.38 13.51
CA PRO A 487 -20.38 0.77 12.22
C PRO A 487 -20.22 -0.35 11.19
N ALA A 488 -21.15 -0.43 10.24
CA ALA A 488 -21.22 -1.51 9.25
C ALA A 488 -19.97 -1.60 8.37
N ASP A 489 -19.30 -0.47 8.13
CA ASP A 489 -18.08 -0.42 7.34
C ASP A 489 -16.86 -1.00 8.05
N MET A 490 -16.88 -1.10 9.38
CA MET A 490 -15.86 -1.81 10.14
C MET A 490 -16.13 -3.31 10.09
N THR A 491 -15.31 -4.04 9.36
CA THR A 491 -15.43 -5.50 9.21
C THR A 491 -14.50 -6.29 10.12
N GLY A 492 -13.67 -5.60 10.91
CA GLY A 492 -12.86 -6.21 11.96
C GLY A 492 -13.72 -6.81 13.08
N GLU A 493 -13.10 -7.63 13.90
CA GLU A 493 -13.78 -8.34 15.00
C GLU A 493 -13.35 -7.75 16.35
N ASN A 494 -14.28 -7.71 17.29
CA ASN A 494 -13.91 -7.44 18.69
C ASN A 494 -13.11 -8.63 19.24
N LEU A 495 -11.93 -8.36 19.77
CA LEU A 495 -11.04 -9.37 20.34
C LEU A 495 -11.23 -9.59 21.85
N ILE A 496 -11.95 -8.71 22.51
CA ILE A 496 -12.12 -8.73 23.96
C ILE A 496 -13.34 -9.56 24.34
N GLU A 497 -13.12 -10.54 25.20
CA GLU A 497 -14.18 -11.31 25.86
C GLU A 497 -14.17 -10.90 27.32
N ASP A 498 -15.19 -10.19 27.72
CA ASP A 498 -15.46 -9.83 29.10
C ASP A 498 -16.84 -10.34 29.48
N ASN A 499 -16.91 -10.99 30.62
CA ASN A 499 -18.19 -11.40 31.19
C ASN A 499 -18.85 -10.16 31.86
N ILE A 500 -19.23 -9.18 31.04
CA ILE A 500 -20.11 -8.11 31.52
C ILE A 500 -21.51 -8.68 31.57
N HIS A 501 -21.92 -9.05 32.78
CA HIS A 501 -23.30 -9.41 33.10
C HIS A 501 -24.09 -8.18 33.54
#